data_c9ddbc39b139a95a321ea7a516179dee
#
_entry.id   c9ddbc39b139a95a321ea7a516179dee
#
_cell.length_a   1.000
_cell.length_b   1.000
_cell.length_c   1.000
_cell.angle_alpha   90.00
_cell.angle_beta   90.00
_cell.angle_gamma   90.00
#
_symmetry.space_group_name_H-M   'P 1'
#
loop_
_entity.id
_entity.type
_entity.pdbx_description
1 polymer ?
#
loop_
_entity_poly.entity_id
_entity_poly.type
_entity_poly.pdbx_seq_one_letter_code
_entity_poly.pdbx_strand_id
1 'polypeptide(L)'
;MEIDDKYKYEDQYVERRGKYYLRDLDYRGSYSEGLDYPIETPDGTIIYSGGQFGRPNTWRWSKQKFEWGKKNGFIVFQKREGKWKVYIKQYQFVDNNDEIYVRTIPYRALIDFSNGLGSTECSGLLGNNVFSYPKPSALVKHFLQVASDKDSLILDFFSGSATTAHAVMQLNAED
;
A
#
# COMPACT_ATOMS: atom_id res chain seq x y z
N MET A 1 -0.38 10.58 -7.27
CA MET A 1 -0.08 9.31 -6.58
C MET A 1 0.32 9.66 -5.16
N GLU A 2 -0.58 9.47 -4.18
CA GLU A 2 -0.24 9.73 -2.77
C GLU A 2 0.88 8.78 -2.35
N ILE A 3 2.01 9.37 -1.96
CA ILE A 3 3.11 8.62 -1.35
C ILE A 3 2.61 8.22 0.04
N ASP A 4 2.45 6.92 0.27
CA ASP A 4 2.02 6.36 1.54
C ASP A 4 3.03 6.77 2.63
N ASP A 5 2.59 7.56 3.61
CA ASP A 5 3.38 8.11 4.74
C ASP A 5 4.14 7.06 5.57
N LYS A 6 3.93 5.76 5.28
CA LYS A 6 4.65 4.67 5.97
C LYS A 6 6.13 4.56 5.62
N TYR A 7 6.55 5.05 4.43
CA TYR A 7 7.94 4.99 3.98
C TYR A 7 8.78 6.11 4.60
N LYS A 8 9.31 5.86 5.81
CA LYS A 8 9.96 6.87 6.66
C LYS A 8 11.47 6.80 6.73
N TYR A 9 12.05 5.67 6.33
CA TYR A 9 13.47 5.41 6.51
C TYR A 9 14.20 5.41 5.17
N GLU A 10 15.46 5.81 5.20
CA GLU A 10 16.37 5.82 4.06
C GLU A 10 17.65 5.06 4.40
N ASP A 11 18.32 4.51 3.41
CA ASP A 11 19.66 3.95 3.51
C ASP A 11 20.45 4.16 2.20
N GLN A 12 21.63 3.55 2.10
CA GLN A 12 22.51 3.66 0.94
C GLN A 12 21.90 3.18 -0.40
N TYR A 13 20.75 2.51 -0.38
CA TYR A 13 20.06 2.00 -1.56
C TYR A 13 18.87 2.88 -1.98
N VAL A 14 18.68 4.04 -1.37
CA VAL A 14 17.49 4.88 -1.57
C VAL A 14 17.27 5.30 -3.02
N GLU A 15 18.33 5.57 -3.78
CA GLU A 15 18.23 5.96 -5.20
C GLU A 15 17.60 4.86 -6.06
N ARG A 16 17.93 3.59 -5.80
CA ARG A 16 17.40 2.44 -6.56
C ARG A 16 16.14 1.85 -5.95
N ARG A 17 16.11 1.70 -4.60
CA ARG A 17 15.07 0.98 -3.89
C ARG A 17 13.97 1.88 -3.33
N GLY A 18 14.20 3.20 -3.29
CA GLY A 18 13.35 4.17 -2.61
C GLY A 18 13.47 4.09 -1.08
N LYS A 19 12.62 4.84 -0.40
CA LYS A 19 12.47 4.78 1.06
C LYS A 19 11.88 3.45 1.49
N TYR A 20 12.01 3.11 2.78
CA TYR A 20 11.46 1.87 3.30
C TYR A 20 10.71 2.07 4.62
N TYR A 21 9.92 1.08 4.98
CA TYR A 21 9.40 0.89 6.34
C TYR A 21 9.85 -0.45 6.89
N LEU A 22 9.82 -0.59 8.22
CA LEU A 22 10.19 -1.82 8.90
C LEU A 22 8.96 -2.70 9.10
N ARG A 23 9.08 -3.96 8.68
CA ARG A 23 8.08 -5.00 8.90
C ARG A 23 8.68 -6.08 9.79
N ASP A 24 7.96 -6.49 10.85
CA ASP A 24 8.40 -7.59 11.72
C ASP A 24 8.68 -8.85 10.89
N LEU A 25 9.83 -9.48 11.15
CA LEU A 25 10.14 -10.80 10.59
C LEU A 25 9.29 -11.89 11.25
N ASP A 26 8.86 -11.69 12.51
CA ASP A 26 7.92 -12.56 13.19
C ASP A 26 6.59 -12.66 12.44
N TYR A 27 6.06 -13.88 12.37
CA TYR A 27 4.77 -14.16 11.76
C TYR A 27 3.83 -14.85 12.74
N ARG A 28 2.63 -14.28 12.93
CA ARG A 28 1.61 -14.76 13.87
C ARG A 28 0.56 -15.67 13.24
N GLY A 29 0.87 -16.23 12.08
CA GLY A 29 -0.03 -17.16 11.39
C GLY A 29 0.22 -18.61 11.76
N SER A 30 -0.15 -19.51 10.87
CA SER A 30 0.02 -20.95 11.04
C SER A 30 1.48 -21.33 11.23
N TYR A 31 1.74 -22.21 12.18
CA TYR A 31 3.08 -22.74 12.45
C TYR A 31 3.61 -23.54 11.24
N SER A 32 4.90 -23.37 10.98
CA SER A 32 5.63 -24.15 9.97
C SER A 32 7.04 -24.45 10.50
N GLU A 33 7.36 -25.72 10.64
CA GLU A 33 8.67 -26.19 11.16
C GLU A 33 9.84 -25.64 10.36
N GLY A 34 9.74 -25.58 9.04
CA GLY A 34 10.78 -25.04 8.15
C GLY A 34 11.02 -23.52 8.30
N LEU A 35 10.13 -22.81 8.99
CA LEU A 35 10.22 -21.39 9.27
C LEU A 35 10.54 -21.07 10.75
N ASP A 36 10.74 -22.09 11.59
CA ASP A 36 11.14 -21.95 12.99
C ASP A 36 12.60 -22.35 13.16
N TYR A 37 13.51 -21.39 13.02
CA TYR A 37 14.95 -21.58 13.11
C TYR A 37 15.60 -20.51 13.99
N PRO A 38 16.76 -20.80 14.62
CA PRO A 38 17.51 -19.82 15.42
C PRO A 38 18.12 -18.74 14.54
N ILE A 39 18.09 -17.48 15.03
CA ILE A 39 18.77 -16.33 14.45
C ILE A 39 19.78 -15.80 15.46
N GLU A 40 21.03 -15.67 15.04
CA GLU A 40 22.08 -15.03 15.81
C GLU A 40 22.03 -13.52 15.59
N THR A 41 21.97 -12.78 16.68
CA THR A 41 21.96 -11.32 16.70
C THR A 41 23.39 -10.74 16.68
N PRO A 42 23.58 -9.43 16.46
CA PRO A 42 24.91 -8.81 16.41
C PRO A 42 25.75 -8.96 17.68
N ASP A 43 25.12 -9.20 18.85
CA ASP A 43 25.83 -9.43 20.11
C ASP A 43 26.03 -10.92 20.45
N GLY A 44 25.73 -11.82 19.49
CA GLY A 44 25.87 -13.26 19.67
C GLY A 44 24.67 -13.94 20.36
N THR A 45 23.65 -13.19 20.75
CA THR A 45 22.46 -13.76 21.38
C THR A 45 21.66 -14.56 20.35
N ILE A 46 21.24 -15.75 20.70
CA ILE A 46 20.36 -16.57 19.86
C ILE A 46 18.90 -16.23 20.17
N ILE A 47 18.13 -15.89 19.14
CA ILE A 47 16.70 -15.63 19.25
C ILE A 47 15.90 -16.57 18.36
N TYR A 48 14.66 -16.80 18.76
CA TYR A 48 13.69 -17.61 18.02
C TYR A 48 12.45 -16.79 17.69
N SER A 49 11.69 -17.24 16.71
CA SER A 49 10.36 -16.67 16.38
C SER A 49 9.44 -16.69 17.59
N GLY A 50 8.45 -15.79 17.59
CA GLY A 50 7.48 -15.70 18.68
C GLY A 50 7.82 -14.70 19.77
N GLY A 51 9.10 -14.38 19.99
CA GLY A 51 9.53 -13.33 20.91
C GLY A 51 8.70 -13.23 22.18
N GLN A 52 7.98 -12.11 22.32
CA GLN A 52 7.09 -11.84 23.46
C GLN A 52 5.80 -12.68 23.49
N PHE A 53 5.44 -13.34 22.39
CA PHE A 53 4.21 -14.16 22.28
C PHE A 53 4.47 -15.64 22.56
N GLY A 54 5.73 -16.01 22.82
CA GLY A 54 6.12 -17.39 23.08
C GLY A 54 6.15 -18.26 21.81
N ARG A 55 6.45 -19.54 22.03
CA ARG A 55 6.49 -20.57 20.99
C ARG A 55 5.26 -21.49 21.10
N PRO A 56 4.84 -22.18 19.99
CA PRO A 56 5.44 -22.14 18.66
C PRO A 56 5.00 -20.93 17.84
N ASN A 57 5.93 -20.37 17.08
CA ASN A 57 5.68 -19.32 16.09
C ASN A 57 6.67 -19.48 14.94
N THR A 58 6.57 -18.67 13.90
CA THR A 58 7.44 -18.79 12.71
C THR A 58 7.98 -17.45 12.28
N TRP A 59 9.09 -17.49 11.53
CA TRP A 59 9.57 -16.35 10.78
C TRP A 59 8.78 -16.22 9.45
N ARG A 60 8.73 -15.01 8.88
CA ARG A 60 8.09 -14.78 7.55
C ARG A 60 8.90 -15.34 6.40
N TRP A 61 10.22 -15.45 6.57
CA TRP A 61 11.16 -15.90 5.57
C TRP A 61 11.80 -17.21 5.98
N SER A 62 12.13 -18.05 5.00
CA SER A 62 12.97 -19.22 5.21
C SER A 62 14.38 -18.79 5.63
N LYS A 63 15.14 -19.69 6.25
CA LYS A 63 16.52 -19.44 6.64
C LYS A 63 17.38 -18.99 5.47
N GLN A 64 17.24 -19.64 4.31
CA GLN A 64 17.96 -19.26 3.10
C GLN A 64 17.62 -17.84 2.64
N LYS A 65 16.34 -17.46 2.66
CA LYS A 65 15.89 -16.11 2.31
C LYS A 65 16.36 -15.07 3.33
N PHE A 66 16.39 -15.42 4.60
CA PHE A 66 16.90 -14.55 5.67
C PHE A 66 18.39 -14.24 5.47
N GLU A 67 19.22 -15.26 5.20
CA GLU A 67 20.66 -15.07 4.97
C GLU A 67 20.90 -14.23 3.71
N TRP A 68 20.16 -14.48 2.64
CA TRP A 68 20.18 -13.64 1.45
C TRP A 68 19.80 -12.17 1.79
N GLY A 69 18.75 -11.97 2.56
CA GLY A 69 18.28 -10.64 2.97
C GLY A 69 19.29 -9.91 3.87
N LYS A 70 19.96 -10.64 4.78
CA LYS A 70 21.04 -10.11 5.60
C LYS A 70 22.20 -9.61 4.74
N LYS A 71 22.65 -10.42 3.78
CA LYS A 71 23.72 -10.07 2.83
C LYS A 71 23.36 -8.87 1.95
N ASN A 72 22.10 -8.74 1.53
CA ASN A 72 21.62 -7.70 0.62
C ASN A 72 21.03 -6.46 1.31
N GLY A 73 21.18 -6.36 2.64
CA GLY A 73 20.80 -5.19 3.40
C GLY A 73 19.29 -5.03 3.66
N PHE A 74 18.50 -6.10 3.52
CA PHE A 74 17.06 -6.11 3.82
C PHE A 74 16.74 -6.35 5.30
N ILE A 75 17.68 -6.87 6.08
CA ILE A 75 17.45 -7.23 7.49
C ILE A 75 17.97 -6.13 8.40
N VAL A 76 17.18 -5.80 9.42
CA VAL A 76 17.52 -4.85 10.47
C VAL A 76 17.30 -5.51 11.83
N PHE A 77 18.32 -5.45 12.68
CA PHE A 77 18.24 -5.81 14.08
C PHE A 77 18.04 -4.55 14.93
N GLN A 78 17.06 -4.56 15.81
CA GLN A 78 16.85 -3.49 16.78
C GLN A 78 16.66 -4.06 18.18
N LYS A 79 17.24 -3.40 19.17
CA LYS A 79 17.04 -3.73 20.57
C LYS A 79 15.95 -2.82 21.16
N ARG A 80 14.83 -3.39 21.60
CA ARG A 80 13.73 -2.67 22.23
C ARG A 80 13.48 -3.26 23.59
N GLU A 81 13.47 -2.42 24.64
CA GLU A 81 13.28 -2.86 26.02
C GLU A 81 14.19 -4.03 26.42
N GLY A 82 15.45 -3.98 26.01
CA GLY A 82 16.45 -5.03 26.28
C GLY A 82 16.32 -6.29 25.42
N LYS A 83 15.31 -6.43 24.57
CA LYS A 83 15.08 -7.61 23.71
C LYS A 83 15.39 -7.31 22.26
N TRP A 84 16.03 -8.25 21.58
CA TRP A 84 16.28 -8.17 20.15
C TRP A 84 15.01 -8.43 19.34
N LYS A 85 14.80 -7.62 18.33
CA LYS A 85 13.78 -7.80 17.27
C LYS A 85 14.42 -7.72 15.91
N VAL A 86 13.88 -8.50 14.98
CA VAL A 86 14.36 -8.56 13.60
C VAL A 86 13.27 -8.04 12.67
N TYR A 87 13.66 -7.15 11.79
CA TYR A 87 12.77 -6.52 10.84
C TYR A 87 13.26 -6.73 9.41
N ILE A 88 12.31 -6.74 8.49
CA ILE A 88 12.53 -6.70 7.05
C ILE A 88 12.30 -5.27 6.58
N LYS A 89 13.22 -4.72 5.81
CA LYS A 89 12.99 -3.47 5.08
C LYS A 89 12.04 -3.73 3.91
N GLN A 90 10.92 -3.04 3.91
CA GLN A 90 9.99 -3.03 2.79
C GLN A 90 10.22 -1.75 2.00
N TYR A 91 10.93 -1.85 0.89
CA TYR A 91 11.27 -0.71 0.04
C TYR A 91 10.11 -0.29 -0.87
N GLN A 92 10.16 0.93 -1.34
CA GLN A 92 9.14 1.58 -2.15
C GLN A 92 9.10 1.04 -3.59
N PHE A 93 10.29 0.83 -4.19
CA PHE A 93 10.43 0.55 -5.62
C PHE A 93 10.88 -0.87 -5.94
N VAL A 94 11.15 -1.69 -4.93
CA VAL A 94 11.52 -3.09 -5.15
C VAL A 94 10.72 -4.02 -4.24
N ASP A 95 10.59 -5.26 -4.66
CA ASP A 95 10.01 -6.34 -3.87
C ASP A 95 11.03 -6.96 -2.89
N ASN A 96 10.64 -8.04 -2.24
CA ASN A 96 11.52 -8.77 -1.32
C ASN A 96 12.61 -9.63 -2.01
N ASN A 97 12.67 -9.66 -3.34
CA ASN A 97 13.71 -10.31 -4.14
C ASN A 97 14.66 -9.30 -4.77
N ASP A 98 14.49 -8.00 -4.43
CA ASP A 98 15.22 -6.89 -5.01
C ASP A 98 14.90 -6.66 -6.51
N GLU A 99 13.73 -7.13 -6.96
CA GLU A 99 13.21 -6.87 -8.29
C GLU A 99 12.36 -5.61 -8.29
N ILE A 100 12.41 -4.84 -9.38
CA ILE A 100 11.63 -3.60 -9.51
C ILE A 100 10.15 -3.95 -9.40
N TYR A 101 9.47 -3.29 -8.49
CA TYR A 101 8.06 -3.52 -8.20
C TYR A 101 7.31 -2.20 -8.01
N VAL A 102 6.34 -1.94 -8.89
CA VAL A 102 5.43 -0.80 -8.72
C VAL A 102 4.38 -1.16 -7.68
N ARG A 103 4.46 -0.56 -6.50
CA ARG A 103 3.48 -0.79 -5.45
C ARG A 103 2.21 -0.01 -5.78
N THR A 104 1.13 -0.74 -5.98
CA THR A 104 -0.21 -0.17 -6.10
C THR A 104 -0.90 -0.21 -4.74
N ILE A 105 -1.64 0.84 -4.41
CA ILE A 105 -2.51 0.85 -3.24
C ILE A 105 -3.86 0.30 -3.71
N PRO A 106 -4.35 -0.80 -3.11
CA PRO A 106 -5.69 -1.29 -3.44
C PRO A 106 -6.74 -0.22 -3.14
N TYR A 107 -7.71 -0.10 -4.01
CA TYR A 107 -8.86 0.77 -3.76
C TYR A 107 -9.58 0.35 -2.48
N ARG A 108 -9.96 1.33 -1.66
CA ARG A 108 -10.65 1.07 -0.40
C ARG A 108 -12.15 0.87 -0.64
N ALA A 109 -12.77 -0.06 0.11
CA ALA A 109 -14.21 -0.28 0.08
C ALA A 109 -15.00 0.89 0.72
N LEU A 110 -14.39 1.61 1.65
CA LEU A 110 -14.95 2.83 2.24
C LEU A 110 -14.37 4.03 1.50
N ILE A 111 -15.24 4.82 0.91
CA ILE A 111 -14.93 6.00 0.11
C ILE A 111 -15.58 7.20 0.79
N ASP A 112 -14.81 8.25 1.07
CA ASP A 112 -15.30 9.47 1.72
C ASP A 112 -15.43 10.59 0.67
N PHE A 113 -16.59 10.67 0.04
CA PHE A 113 -16.97 11.77 -0.84
C PHE A 113 -18.23 12.46 -0.34
N SER A 114 -18.13 13.76 -0.07
CA SER A 114 -19.29 14.57 0.33
C SER A 114 -20.25 14.77 -0.86
N ASN A 115 -21.54 14.42 -0.67
CA ASN A 115 -22.57 14.67 -1.68
C ASN A 115 -22.77 16.17 -1.99
N GLY A 116 -22.43 17.06 -1.05
CA GLY A 116 -22.49 18.51 -1.25
C GLY A 116 -21.59 19.01 -2.37
N LEU A 117 -20.46 18.33 -2.62
CA LEU A 117 -19.56 18.68 -3.73
C LEU A 117 -20.25 18.59 -5.10
N GLY A 118 -21.11 17.57 -5.30
CA GLY A 118 -21.86 17.44 -6.56
C GLY A 118 -22.79 18.64 -6.82
N SER A 119 -23.47 19.14 -5.79
CA SER A 119 -24.31 20.32 -5.90
C SER A 119 -23.52 21.59 -6.24
N THR A 120 -22.34 21.76 -5.62
CA THR A 120 -21.46 22.89 -5.88
C THR A 120 -20.91 22.85 -7.30
N GLU A 121 -20.44 21.69 -7.76
CA GLU A 121 -19.94 21.49 -9.13
C GLU A 121 -21.05 21.74 -10.17
N CYS A 122 -22.22 21.14 -9.98
CA CYS A 122 -23.35 21.29 -10.90
C CYS A 122 -23.79 22.74 -10.99
N SER A 123 -23.92 23.43 -9.86
CA SER A 123 -24.29 24.85 -9.82
C SER A 123 -23.26 25.74 -10.49
N GLY A 124 -21.97 25.43 -10.33
CA GLY A 124 -20.87 26.17 -10.99
C GLY A 124 -20.86 26.01 -12.51
N LEU A 125 -21.23 24.85 -13.03
CA LEU A 125 -21.21 24.55 -14.46
C LEU A 125 -22.51 24.91 -15.18
N LEU A 126 -23.66 24.63 -14.59
CA LEU A 126 -24.95 24.71 -15.24
C LEU A 126 -25.88 25.79 -14.68
N GLY A 127 -25.51 26.41 -13.56
CA GLY A 127 -26.33 27.36 -12.83
C GLY A 127 -27.10 26.72 -11.66
N ASN A 128 -27.66 27.58 -10.81
CA ASN A 128 -28.35 27.12 -9.59
C ASN A 128 -29.68 26.40 -9.92
N ASN A 129 -29.97 25.36 -9.14
CA ASN A 129 -31.25 24.63 -9.17
C ASN A 129 -31.56 23.92 -10.51
N VAL A 130 -30.59 23.65 -11.35
CA VAL A 130 -30.75 22.92 -12.61
C VAL A 130 -31.00 21.44 -12.38
N PHE A 131 -30.35 20.85 -11.34
CA PHE A 131 -30.54 19.45 -10.96
C PHE A 131 -30.55 19.28 -9.45
N SER A 132 -31.49 18.48 -8.91
CA SER A 132 -31.75 18.43 -7.48
C SER A 132 -30.73 17.68 -6.65
N TYR A 133 -30.14 16.60 -7.16
CA TYR A 133 -29.21 15.73 -6.42
C TYR A 133 -28.06 15.22 -7.28
N PRO A 134 -27.21 16.10 -7.80
CA PRO A 134 -26.07 15.68 -8.62
C PRO A 134 -25.05 14.91 -7.79
N LYS A 135 -24.46 13.88 -8.38
CA LYS A 135 -23.36 13.17 -7.74
C LYS A 135 -22.05 13.94 -7.93
N PRO A 136 -21.10 13.87 -6.98
CA PRO A 136 -19.77 14.45 -7.18
C PRO A 136 -19.03 13.79 -8.34
N SER A 137 -18.41 14.58 -9.23
CA SER A 137 -17.60 14.05 -10.32
C SER A 137 -16.44 13.19 -9.81
N ALA A 138 -15.83 13.57 -8.69
CA ALA A 138 -14.77 12.81 -8.03
C ALA A 138 -15.19 11.39 -7.65
N LEU A 139 -16.43 11.17 -7.20
CA LEU A 139 -16.96 9.83 -6.90
C LEU A 139 -17.06 8.98 -8.18
N VAL A 140 -17.60 9.55 -9.24
CA VAL A 140 -17.74 8.83 -10.53
C VAL A 140 -16.37 8.55 -11.14
N LYS A 141 -15.45 9.51 -11.11
CA LYS A 141 -14.03 9.35 -11.50
C LYS A 141 -13.38 8.17 -10.79
N HIS A 142 -13.55 8.09 -9.47
CA HIS A 142 -13.02 6.98 -8.68
C HIS A 142 -13.53 5.62 -9.18
N PHE A 143 -14.83 5.50 -9.45
CA PHE A 143 -15.39 4.25 -9.99
C PHE A 143 -14.89 3.93 -11.40
N LEU A 144 -14.75 4.93 -12.25
CA LEU A 144 -14.19 4.74 -13.59
C LEU A 144 -12.73 4.25 -13.53
N GLN A 145 -11.90 4.82 -12.66
CA GLN A 145 -10.50 4.39 -12.45
C GLN A 145 -10.39 2.96 -11.91
N VAL A 146 -11.40 2.48 -11.17
CA VAL A 146 -11.44 1.10 -10.66
C VAL A 146 -11.92 0.10 -11.71
N ALA A 147 -12.89 0.48 -12.52
CA ALA A 147 -13.68 -0.45 -13.33
C ALA A 147 -13.42 -0.37 -14.83
N SER A 148 -12.62 0.59 -15.30
CA SER A 148 -12.36 0.79 -16.73
C SER A 148 -10.88 1.07 -17.01
N ASP A 149 -10.48 0.83 -18.25
CA ASP A 149 -9.17 1.15 -18.82
C ASP A 149 -9.29 2.38 -19.74
N LYS A 150 -8.16 2.91 -20.23
CA LYS A 150 -8.08 4.11 -21.08
C LYS A 150 -8.91 4.00 -22.38
N ASP A 151 -9.00 2.80 -22.95
CA ASP A 151 -9.72 2.53 -24.19
C ASP A 151 -11.17 2.05 -23.98
N SER A 152 -11.66 2.07 -22.74
CA SER A 152 -13.00 1.60 -22.41
C SER A 152 -14.08 2.57 -22.89
N LEU A 153 -15.19 2.02 -23.43
CA LEU A 153 -16.40 2.79 -23.72
C LEU A 153 -17.27 2.86 -22.46
N ILE A 154 -17.61 4.08 -22.05
CA ILE A 154 -18.48 4.33 -20.89
C ILE A 154 -19.88 4.65 -21.39
N LEU A 155 -20.86 3.88 -20.89
CA LEU A 155 -22.27 4.04 -21.25
C LEU A 155 -23.09 4.34 -19.99
N ASP A 156 -23.82 5.45 -20.05
CA ASP A 156 -24.72 5.89 -18.97
C ASP A 156 -26.13 6.10 -19.57
N PHE A 157 -27.06 5.22 -19.19
CA PHE A 157 -28.46 5.27 -19.67
C PHE A 157 -29.28 6.34 -18.96
N PHE A 158 -28.83 6.84 -17.81
CA PHE A 158 -29.58 7.79 -16.98
C PHE A 158 -28.68 8.96 -16.59
N SER A 159 -28.26 9.74 -17.57
CA SER A 159 -27.22 10.76 -17.45
C SER A 159 -27.45 11.80 -16.34
N GLY A 160 -28.68 12.03 -15.91
CA GLY A 160 -29.03 12.96 -14.86
C GLY A 160 -28.43 14.34 -15.06
N SER A 161 -27.50 14.74 -14.18
CA SER A 161 -26.70 15.98 -14.31
C SER A 161 -25.50 15.84 -15.25
N ALA A 162 -25.38 14.78 -16.02
CA ALA A 162 -24.26 14.43 -16.89
C ALA A 162 -22.91 14.28 -16.15
N THR A 163 -22.95 13.93 -14.86
CA THR A 163 -21.74 13.78 -14.03
C THR A 163 -20.78 12.73 -14.59
N THR A 164 -21.30 11.63 -15.16
CA THR A 164 -20.48 10.59 -15.78
C THR A 164 -19.69 11.14 -16.98
N ALA A 165 -20.33 11.90 -17.86
CA ALA A 165 -19.67 12.55 -18.98
C ALA A 165 -18.59 13.55 -18.50
N HIS A 166 -18.91 14.36 -17.48
CA HIS A 166 -17.96 15.28 -16.88
C HIS A 166 -16.74 14.55 -16.29
N ALA A 167 -16.95 13.46 -15.56
CA ALA A 167 -15.87 12.64 -15.00
C ALA A 167 -14.97 12.03 -16.09
N VAL A 168 -15.54 11.54 -17.19
CA VAL A 168 -14.78 11.02 -18.34
C VAL A 168 -13.95 12.13 -18.98
N MET A 169 -14.53 13.32 -19.20
CA MET A 169 -13.78 14.46 -19.75
C MET A 169 -12.62 14.86 -18.86
N GLN A 170 -12.80 14.85 -17.52
CA GLN A 170 -11.72 15.14 -16.57
C GLN A 170 -10.60 14.10 -16.65
N LEU A 171 -10.94 12.81 -16.72
CA LEU A 171 -9.95 11.74 -16.85
C LEU A 171 -9.16 11.85 -18.15
N ASN A 172 -9.84 12.10 -19.27
CA ASN A 172 -9.20 12.27 -20.57
C ASN A 172 -8.28 13.50 -20.65
N ALA A 173 -8.52 14.51 -19.81
CA ALA A 173 -7.64 15.68 -19.73
C ALA A 173 -6.41 15.48 -18.84
N GLU A 174 -6.40 14.44 -18.00
CA GLU A 174 -5.28 14.07 -17.11
C GLU A 174 -4.31 13.06 -17.75
N ASP A 175 -4.71 12.41 -18.85
CA ASP A 175 -3.91 11.45 -19.61
C ASP A 175 -3.00 12.14 -20.63
#